data_e61fbaeaebb25448934f2833ce62aed6
#
_entry.id   e61fbaeaebb25448934f2833ce62aed6
#
_cell.length_a   1.000
_cell.length_b   1.000
_cell.length_c   1.000
_cell.angle_alpha   90.00
_cell.angle_beta   90.00
_cell.angle_gamma   90.00
#
_symmetry.space_group_name_H-M   'P 1'
#
loop_
_entity.id
_entity.type
_entity.pdbx_description
1 polymer ?
#
loop_
_entity_poly.entity_id
_entity_poly.type
_entity_poly.pdbx_seq_one_letter_code
_entity_poly.pdbx_strand_id
1 'polypeptide(L)'
;MNFNFNTEKYVIEKSYDFLDMNESKISELFKTEGTLTIHDGMLKMKTTSNRNPNLHAAISPKYKLTEDVKKLEIQVNGLKTFNSASGELHFDFSITNNNGTYVAVSNRVILARNQGTSIPAKNIRYDLSKYPERNKDYTVQFDFVENSLSTFLGDQILDKKLLEENCFSYIKNNPSEFEMEFRIKNGYTGSPADFTQYHVEAGIRQIKFRLYY
;
A
#
# COMPACT_ATOMS: atom_id res chain seq x y z
N MET A 1 8.32 -11.85 -43.61
CA MET A 1 8.46 -10.53 -42.94
C MET A 1 7.96 -10.68 -41.53
N ASN A 2 8.86 -10.76 -40.56
CA ASN A 2 8.48 -10.78 -39.15
C ASN A 2 8.39 -9.33 -38.67
N PHE A 3 7.17 -8.84 -38.49
CA PHE A 3 6.95 -7.57 -37.79
C PHE A 3 7.13 -7.83 -36.31
N ASN A 4 8.31 -7.51 -35.79
CA ASN A 4 8.51 -7.35 -34.33
C ASN A 4 7.78 -6.06 -33.94
N PHE A 5 6.54 -6.18 -33.48
CA PHE A 5 5.90 -5.11 -32.75
C PHE A 5 6.60 -5.03 -31.40
N ASN A 6 7.57 -4.15 -31.29
CA ASN A 6 8.09 -3.68 -30.02
C ASN A 6 6.94 -2.92 -29.36
N THR A 7 6.13 -3.60 -28.58
CA THR A 7 5.13 -2.94 -27.71
C THR A 7 5.93 -2.19 -26.67
N GLU A 8 6.22 -0.91 -26.95
CA GLU A 8 6.75 0.00 -25.95
C GLU A 8 5.82 -0.07 -24.75
N LYS A 9 6.35 -0.57 -23.62
CA LYS A 9 5.60 -0.60 -22.37
C LYS A 9 5.40 0.85 -21.94
N TYR A 10 4.20 1.35 -22.11
CA TYR A 10 3.86 2.66 -21.61
C TYR A 10 3.80 2.58 -20.09
N VAL A 11 4.58 3.42 -19.41
CA VAL A 11 4.64 3.49 -17.94
C VAL A 11 4.31 4.91 -17.51
N ILE A 12 3.30 5.05 -16.65
CA ILE A 12 3.06 6.30 -15.94
C ILE A 12 3.72 6.20 -14.57
N GLU A 13 4.71 7.05 -14.30
CA GLU A 13 5.29 7.20 -12.97
C GLU A 13 4.81 8.50 -12.32
N LYS A 14 4.32 8.39 -11.10
CA LYS A 14 4.03 9.50 -10.18
C LYS A 14 4.93 9.36 -8.97
N SER A 15 5.89 10.28 -8.84
CA SER A 15 6.86 10.33 -7.76
C SER A 15 6.61 11.54 -6.87
N TYR A 16 6.57 11.32 -5.58
CA TYR A 16 6.30 12.35 -4.57
C TYR A 16 7.43 12.33 -3.55
N ASP A 17 8.29 13.34 -3.62
CA ASP A 17 9.36 13.59 -2.66
C ASP A 17 8.85 14.57 -1.60
N PHE A 18 8.95 14.19 -0.33
CA PHE A 18 8.43 14.99 0.77
C PHE A 18 9.41 16.04 1.27
N LEU A 19 10.64 16.09 0.71
CA LEU A 19 11.64 17.10 1.07
C LEU A 19 11.13 18.53 0.78
N ASP A 20 10.44 18.69 -0.35
CA ASP A 20 9.97 19.99 -0.85
C ASP A 20 8.46 20.18 -0.70
N MET A 21 7.79 19.32 0.09
CA MET A 21 6.35 19.39 0.31
C MET A 21 6.00 20.05 1.64
N ASN A 22 4.82 20.63 1.69
CA ASN A 22 4.14 21.07 2.90
C ASN A 22 2.78 20.38 3.04
N GLU A 23 2.13 20.53 4.18
CA GLU A 23 0.85 19.87 4.49
C GLU A 23 -0.27 20.24 3.52
N SER A 24 -0.29 21.48 3.03
CA SER A 24 -1.25 21.94 2.02
C SER A 24 -1.09 21.18 0.71
N LYS A 25 0.16 20.96 0.27
CA LYS A 25 0.45 20.21 -0.95
C LYS A 25 0.08 18.73 -0.82
N ILE A 26 0.27 18.14 0.36
CA ILE A 26 -0.17 16.78 0.63
C ILE A 26 -1.69 16.67 0.48
N SER A 27 -2.44 17.57 1.10
CA SER A 27 -3.91 17.58 1.02
C SER A 27 -4.44 17.82 -0.40
N GLU A 28 -3.66 18.53 -1.24
CA GLU A 28 -3.98 18.69 -2.67
C GLU A 28 -3.81 17.38 -3.45
N LEU A 29 -2.71 16.66 -3.22
CA LEU A 29 -2.28 15.50 -4.03
C LEU A 29 -2.85 14.17 -3.54
N PHE A 30 -3.13 14.06 -2.25
CA PHE A 30 -3.54 12.82 -1.61
C PHE A 30 -4.87 12.97 -0.86
N LYS A 31 -5.60 11.86 -0.78
CA LYS A 31 -6.52 11.62 0.32
C LYS A 31 -5.69 11.12 1.50
N THR A 32 -6.03 11.61 2.69
CA THR A 32 -5.27 11.32 3.90
C THR A 32 -6.18 10.85 5.02
N GLU A 33 -5.68 9.91 5.82
CA GLU A 33 -6.31 9.46 7.06
C GLU A 33 -5.30 9.47 8.20
N GLY A 34 -5.75 9.76 9.43
CA GLY A 34 -4.90 9.87 10.60
C GLY A 34 -4.16 11.21 10.68
N THR A 35 -3.11 11.26 11.47
CA THR A 35 -2.27 12.46 11.63
C THR A 35 -1.05 12.36 10.73
N LEU A 36 -0.93 13.33 9.82
CA LEU A 36 0.18 13.44 8.89
C LEU A 36 0.83 14.81 9.05
N THR A 37 2.15 14.85 9.14
CA THR A 37 2.94 16.07 9.21
C THR A 37 4.19 15.95 8.36
N ILE A 38 4.71 17.08 7.87
CA ILE A 38 6.03 17.12 7.23
C ILE A 38 7.04 17.59 8.27
N HIS A 39 8.10 16.83 8.42
CA HIS A 39 9.21 17.17 9.30
C HIS A 39 10.51 16.58 8.78
N ASP A 40 11.56 17.41 8.66
CA ASP A 40 12.88 17.02 8.16
C ASP A 40 12.85 16.33 6.78
N GLY A 41 12.00 16.83 5.87
CA GLY A 41 11.87 16.30 4.52
C GLY A 41 11.27 14.89 4.49
N MET A 42 10.47 14.53 5.50
CA MET A 42 9.76 13.26 5.57
C MET A 42 8.29 13.49 5.85
N LEU A 43 7.44 12.70 5.21
CA LEU A 43 6.05 12.56 5.64
C LEU A 43 6.01 11.67 6.87
N LYS A 44 5.74 12.26 8.02
CA LYS A 44 5.47 11.54 9.27
C LYS A 44 4.00 11.17 9.34
N MET A 45 3.73 9.92 9.59
CA MET A 45 2.43 9.32 9.74
C MET A 45 2.30 8.80 11.17
N LYS A 46 1.24 9.18 11.85
CA LYS A 46 0.97 8.79 13.23
C LYS A 46 -0.44 8.27 13.37
N THR A 47 -0.58 7.08 13.94
CA THR A 47 -1.89 6.57 14.32
C THR A 47 -2.39 7.30 15.56
N THR A 48 -3.67 7.64 15.59
CA THR A 48 -4.26 8.26 16.78
C THR A 48 -4.62 7.20 17.83
N SER A 49 -4.37 7.49 19.08
CA SER A 49 -4.59 6.57 20.21
C SER A 49 -6.02 6.66 20.75
N ASN A 50 -7.04 6.47 19.92
CA ASN A 50 -8.41 6.43 20.45
C ASN A 50 -8.92 4.98 20.44
N ARG A 51 -8.99 4.33 21.57
CA ARG A 51 -9.73 3.07 21.90
C ARG A 51 -10.16 2.10 20.77
N ASN A 52 -9.77 2.36 19.52
CA ASN A 52 -10.08 1.56 18.35
C ASN A 52 -8.80 0.94 17.78
N PRO A 53 -8.62 -0.38 17.86
CA PRO A 53 -7.42 -1.08 17.38
C PRO A 53 -7.20 -0.99 15.88
N ASN A 54 -8.19 -0.51 15.13
CA ASN A 54 -8.11 -0.36 13.67
C ASN A 54 -7.65 1.03 13.22
N LEU A 55 -7.19 1.88 14.15
CA LEU A 55 -6.71 3.21 13.76
C LEU A 55 -5.39 3.09 12.97
N HIS A 56 -5.40 3.72 11.84
CA HIS A 56 -4.30 3.78 10.92
C HIS A 56 -4.06 5.22 10.46
N ALA A 57 -2.90 5.44 9.87
CA ALA A 57 -2.64 6.64 9.09
C ALA A 57 -2.32 6.21 7.66
N ALA A 58 -2.93 6.86 6.68
CA ALA A 58 -2.86 6.45 5.29
C ALA A 58 -2.74 7.64 4.34
N ILE A 59 -2.12 7.40 3.20
CA ILE A 59 -2.13 8.28 2.03
C ILE A 59 -2.54 7.50 0.79
N SER A 60 -3.42 8.11 -0.01
CA SER A 60 -3.86 7.58 -1.30
C SER A 60 -3.77 8.70 -2.33
N PRO A 61 -3.09 8.51 -3.46
CA PRO A 61 -3.04 9.52 -4.50
C PRO A 61 -4.44 9.76 -5.07
N LYS A 62 -4.74 11.01 -5.42
CA LYS A 62 -6.06 11.41 -5.95
C LYS A 62 -6.28 11.03 -7.43
N TYR A 63 -5.57 10.05 -7.95
CA TYR A 63 -5.84 9.49 -9.27
C TYR A 63 -6.26 8.02 -9.16
N LYS A 64 -7.00 7.56 -10.16
CA LYS A 64 -7.60 6.24 -10.15
C LYS A 64 -6.87 5.28 -11.10
N LEU A 65 -7.04 3.98 -10.85
CA LEU A 65 -6.67 2.97 -11.82
C LEU A 65 -7.54 3.10 -13.08
N THR A 66 -7.00 2.67 -14.21
CA THR A 66 -7.70 2.59 -15.50
C THR A 66 -7.77 1.14 -15.97
N GLU A 67 -8.66 0.85 -16.93
CA GLU A 67 -8.94 -0.51 -17.39
C GLU A 67 -7.73 -1.21 -18.02
N ASP A 68 -6.81 -0.43 -18.61
CA ASP A 68 -5.66 -0.97 -19.35
C ASP A 68 -4.44 -1.28 -18.48
N VAL A 69 -4.51 -1.02 -17.17
CA VAL A 69 -3.37 -1.24 -16.27
C VAL A 69 -3.10 -2.73 -16.12
N LYS A 70 -1.91 -3.16 -16.53
CA LYS A 70 -1.41 -4.54 -16.40
C LYS A 70 -0.69 -4.79 -15.10
N LYS A 71 0.04 -3.77 -14.60
CA LYS A 71 0.76 -3.85 -13.32
C LYS A 71 0.70 -2.52 -12.60
N LEU A 72 0.72 -2.58 -11.28
CA LEU A 72 0.91 -1.44 -10.38
C LEU A 72 2.08 -1.72 -9.46
N GLU A 73 2.96 -0.75 -9.32
CA GLU A 73 3.99 -0.74 -8.28
C GLU A 73 3.74 0.41 -7.30
N ILE A 74 3.86 0.11 -6.01
CA ILE A 74 3.91 1.09 -4.93
C ILE A 74 5.27 0.96 -4.28
N GLN A 75 6.11 1.99 -4.38
CA GLN A 75 7.45 2.03 -3.81
C GLN A 75 7.51 3.10 -2.74
N VAL A 76 8.10 2.77 -1.60
CA VAL A 76 8.43 3.73 -0.54
C VAL A 76 9.93 3.75 -0.31
N ASN A 77 10.48 4.96 -0.14
CA ASN A 77 11.90 5.18 0.08
C ASN A 77 12.10 5.89 1.42
N GLY A 78 13.21 5.57 2.08
CA GLY A 78 13.62 6.21 3.32
C GLY A 78 12.65 5.93 4.47
N LEU A 79 12.09 4.72 4.53
CA LEU A 79 11.21 4.29 5.59
C LEU A 79 11.90 4.34 6.95
N LYS A 80 11.35 5.10 7.90
CA LYS A 80 11.87 5.26 9.26
C LYS A 80 10.78 5.09 10.29
N THR A 81 11.04 4.28 11.31
CA THR A 81 10.14 4.15 12.46
C THR A 81 10.61 5.09 13.57
N PHE A 82 9.72 5.91 14.15
CA PHE A 82 10.07 6.89 15.16
C PHE A 82 9.78 6.44 16.59
N ASN A 83 8.65 5.78 16.80
CA ASN A 83 8.32 5.29 18.13
C ASN A 83 7.37 4.10 18.02
N SER A 84 7.74 3.00 18.67
CA SER A 84 6.82 1.91 18.96
C SER A 84 6.94 1.60 20.43
N ALA A 85 6.30 2.42 21.27
CA ALA A 85 6.43 2.23 22.71
C ALA A 85 5.95 0.84 23.19
N SER A 86 5.10 0.16 22.40
CA SER A 86 4.67 -1.21 22.64
C SER A 86 3.77 -1.77 21.52
N GLY A 87 3.65 -1.10 20.40
CA GLY A 87 2.82 -1.55 19.27
C GLY A 87 3.65 -2.20 18.16
N GLU A 88 3.09 -3.21 17.53
CA GLU A 88 3.62 -3.72 16.26
C GLU A 88 3.25 -2.76 15.15
N LEU A 89 4.25 -2.08 14.58
CA LEU A 89 4.03 -1.23 13.42
C LEU A 89 3.87 -2.09 12.17
N HIS A 90 2.71 -2.02 11.56
CA HIS A 90 2.41 -2.67 10.28
C HIS A 90 2.41 -1.65 9.15
N PHE A 91 3.01 -2.04 8.03
CA PHE A 91 2.96 -1.33 6.76
C PHE A 91 2.06 -2.08 5.80
N ASP A 92 1.04 -1.39 5.31
CA ASP A 92 0.12 -1.94 4.33
C ASP A 92 0.29 -1.20 2.99
N PHE A 93 0.44 -1.97 1.92
CA PHE A 93 0.39 -1.51 0.54
C PHE A 93 -0.84 -2.14 -0.07
N SER A 94 -1.79 -1.35 -0.51
CA SER A 94 -3.08 -1.91 -0.91
C SER A 94 -3.69 -1.26 -2.15
N ILE A 95 -4.54 -2.06 -2.78
CA ILE A 95 -5.57 -1.61 -3.71
C ILE A 95 -6.89 -1.91 -3.01
N THR A 96 -7.67 -0.88 -2.74
CA THR A 96 -8.89 -0.97 -1.91
C THR A 96 -10.01 -0.13 -2.46
N ASN A 97 -11.25 -0.47 -2.12
CA ASN A 97 -12.42 0.34 -2.39
C ASN A 97 -13.29 0.53 -1.15
N ASN A 98 -14.28 1.42 -1.24
CA ASN A 98 -15.19 1.73 -0.15
C ASN A 98 -16.10 0.56 0.25
N ASN A 99 -16.25 -0.44 -0.61
CA ASN A 99 -17.09 -1.62 -0.35
C ASN A 99 -16.33 -2.72 0.43
N GLY A 100 -15.09 -2.45 0.83
CA GLY A 100 -14.26 -3.38 1.59
C GLY A 100 -13.67 -4.52 0.75
N THR A 101 -13.66 -4.39 -0.59
CA THR A 101 -12.84 -5.24 -1.47
C THR A 101 -11.44 -4.69 -1.48
N TYR A 102 -10.45 -5.55 -1.29
CA TYR A 102 -9.04 -5.15 -1.31
C TYR A 102 -8.10 -6.30 -1.65
N VAL A 103 -6.93 -5.96 -2.18
CA VAL A 103 -5.73 -6.78 -2.20
C VAL A 103 -4.61 -5.96 -1.55
N ALA A 104 -4.00 -6.49 -0.52
CA ALA A 104 -3.01 -5.78 0.27
C ALA A 104 -1.82 -6.66 0.63
N VAL A 105 -0.64 -6.06 0.70
CA VAL A 105 0.49 -6.57 1.47
C VAL A 105 0.48 -5.88 2.82
N SER A 106 0.28 -6.65 3.86
CA SER A 106 0.30 -6.18 5.25
C SER A 106 1.40 -6.92 6.00
N ASN A 107 2.45 -6.22 6.37
CA ASN A 107 3.60 -6.83 7.01
C ASN A 107 4.16 -8.02 6.21
N ARG A 108 3.97 -9.25 6.75
CA ARG A 108 4.45 -10.51 6.16
C ARG A 108 3.35 -11.32 5.48
N VAL A 109 2.19 -10.72 5.26
CA VAL A 109 1.06 -11.44 4.69
C VAL A 109 0.47 -10.68 3.53
N ILE A 110 0.01 -11.41 2.53
CA ILE A 110 -0.87 -10.90 1.50
C ILE A 110 -2.29 -11.22 1.95
N LEU A 111 -3.12 -10.20 1.95
CA LEU A 111 -4.53 -10.32 2.28
C LEU A 111 -5.35 -9.93 1.05
N ALA A 112 -6.31 -10.76 0.67
CA ALA A 112 -7.26 -10.43 -0.37
C ALA A 112 -8.68 -10.68 0.14
N ARG A 113 -9.56 -9.72 -0.11
CA ARG A 113 -10.96 -9.80 0.24
C ARG A 113 -11.79 -9.26 -0.91
N ASN A 114 -12.77 -10.02 -1.33
CA ASN A 114 -13.75 -9.60 -2.33
C ASN A 114 -15.11 -9.44 -1.64
N GLN A 115 -15.56 -8.19 -1.46
CA GLN A 115 -16.91 -7.87 -0.96
C GLN A 115 -17.69 -7.19 -2.09
N GLY A 116 -18.98 -7.47 -2.20
CA GLY A 116 -19.83 -6.79 -3.19
C GLY A 116 -20.22 -7.64 -4.39
N THR A 117 -19.79 -8.89 -4.43
CA THR A 117 -20.35 -9.90 -5.33
C THR A 117 -21.30 -10.80 -4.56
N SER A 118 -22.23 -11.46 -5.25
CA SER A 118 -23.07 -12.56 -4.69
C SER A 118 -22.24 -13.75 -4.19
N ILE A 119 -20.92 -13.70 -4.36
CA ILE A 119 -19.96 -14.68 -3.85
C ILE A 119 -19.57 -14.25 -2.43
N PRO A 120 -19.65 -15.13 -1.42
CA PRO A 120 -19.23 -14.82 -0.06
C PRO A 120 -17.82 -14.23 -0.05
N ALA A 121 -17.62 -13.15 0.70
CA ALA A 121 -16.31 -12.53 0.85
C ALA A 121 -15.31 -13.58 1.36
N LYS A 122 -14.34 -13.94 0.53
CA LYS A 122 -13.30 -14.88 0.90
C LYS A 122 -12.08 -14.09 1.36
N ASN A 123 -11.71 -14.25 2.61
CA ASN A 123 -10.43 -13.76 3.11
C ASN A 123 -9.36 -14.79 2.76
N ILE A 124 -8.41 -14.38 1.93
CA ILE A 124 -7.29 -15.23 1.53
C ILE A 124 -6.04 -14.66 2.20
N ARG A 125 -5.23 -15.52 2.78
CA ARG A 125 -3.98 -15.16 3.42
C ARG A 125 -2.84 -15.94 2.80
N TYR A 126 -1.79 -15.22 2.43
CA TYR A 126 -0.51 -15.79 1.99
C TYR A 126 0.60 -15.24 2.88
N ASP A 127 1.43 -16.10 3.44
CA ASP A 127 2.55 -15.67 4.25
C ASP A 127 3.77 -15.33 3.37
N LEU A 128 4.42 -14.22 3.67
CA LEU A 128 5.65 -13.77 3.03
C LEU A 128 6.87 -14.14 3.88
N SER A 129 7.99 -14.44 3.23
CA SER A 129 9.21 -14.91 3.91
C SER A 129 10.01 -13.77 4.54
N LYS A 130 9.91 -12.54 4.02
CA LYS A 130 10.76 -11.42 4.42
C LYS A 130 9.98 -10.12 4.64
N TYR A 131 10.58 -9.25 5.40
CA TYR A 131 10.04 -7.97 5.88
C TYR A 131 10.70 -6.79 5.18
N PRO A 132 9.99 -5.62 5.05
CA PRO A 132 10.66 -4.39 4.67
C PRO A 132 11.76 -4.03 5.67
N GLU A 133 12.99 -3.90 5.18
CA GLU A 133 14.09 -3.43 6.01
C GLU A 133 14.03 -1.90 6.14
N ARG A 134 14.39 -1.39 7.32
CA ARG A 134 14.45 0.05 7.58
C ARG A 134 15.47 0.73 6.67
N ASN A 135 15.16 1.93 6.23
CA ASN A 135 16.01 2.81 5.39
C ASN A 135 16.35 2.27 3.99
N LYS A 136 15.66 1.24 3.51
CA LYS A 136 15.80 0.77 2.14
C LYS A 136 14.52 1.03 1.34
N ASP A 137 14.68 1.06 0.03
CA ASP A 137 13.55 1.16 -0.89
C ASP A 137 12.80 -0.16 -0.90
N TYR A 138 11.53 -0.10 -0.59
CA TYR A 138 10.65 -1.26 -0.58
C TYR A 138 9.54 -1.07 -1.60
N THR A 139 9.40 -2.06 -2.49
CA THR A 139 8.40 -2.03 -3.56
C THR A 139 7.45 -3.22 -3.44
N VAL A 140 6.18 -2.95 -3.62
CA VAL A 140 5.14 -3.95 -3.80
C VAL A 140 4.60 -3.82 -5.22
N GLN A 141 4.62 -4.92 -5.97
CA GLN A 141 4.10 -5.01 -7.34
C GLN A 141 2.86 -5.90 -7.37
N PHE A 142 1.78 -5.36 -7.90
CA PHE A 142 0.54 -6.07 -8.20
C PHE A 142 0.51 -6.33 -9.71
N ASP A 143 0.55 -7.59 -10.11
CA ASP A 143 0.48 -7.99 -11.51
C ASP A 143 -0.91 -8.56 -11.84
N PHE A 144 -1.69 -7.76 -12.55
CA PHE A 144 -3.06 -8.10 -12.90
C PHE A 144 -3.14 -9.14 -14.03
N VAL A 145 -2.08 -9.29 -14.82
CA VAL A 145 -2.05 -10.26 -15.92
C VAL A 145 -1.71 -11.64 -15.38
N GLU A 146 -0.66 -11.72 -14.56
CA GLU A 146 -0.21 -13.00 -13.97
C GLU A 146 -0.99 -13.41 -12.72
N ASN A 147 -1.90 -12.58 -12.22
CA ASN A 147 -2.52 -12.75 -10.91
C ASN A 147 -1.48 -12.98 -9.80
N SER A 148 -0.45 -12.15 -9.78
CA SER A 148 0.63 -12.30 -8.83
C SER A 148 0.90 -11.02 -8.06
N LEU A 149 1.55 -11.20 -6.90
CA LEU A 149 2.06 -10.11 -6.09
C LEU A 149 3.52 -10.39 -5.78
N SER A 150 4.36 -9.38 -6.00
CA SER A 150 5.79 -9.46 -5.73
C SER A 150 6.23 -8.34 -4.80
N THR A 151 7.22 -8.64 -3.96
CA THR A 151 7.85 -7.67 -3.07
C THR A 151 9.34 -7.58 -3.37
N PHE A 152 9.88 -6.36 -3.32
CA PHE A 152 11.27 -6.09 -3.64
C PHE A 152 11.92 -5.22 -2.56
N LEU A 153 13.23 -5.40 -2.40
CA LEU A 153 14.10 -4.53 -1.62
C LEU A 153 15.18 -3.97 -2.55
N GLY A 154 15.07 -2.69 -2.91
CA GLY A 154 15.77 -2.16 -4.07
C GLY A 154 15.39 -2.94 -5.31
N ASP A 155 16.38 -3.44 -6.05
CA ASP A 155 16.15 -4.24 -7.26
C ASP A 155 16.03 -5.76 -6.99
N GLN A 156 16.20 -6.18 -5.74
CA GLN A 156 16.14 -7.59 -5.36
C GLN A 156 14.72 -8.02 -5.06
N ILE A 157 14.24 -9.04 -5.76
CA ILE A 157 12.98 -9.70 -5.44
C ILE A 157 13.11 -10.44 -4.10
N LEU A 158 12.21 -10.19 -3.17
CA LEU A 158 12.13 -10.86 -1.88
C LEU A 158 11.18 -12.06 -1.94
N ASP A 159 10.00 -11.83 -2.49
CA ASP A 159 8.95 -12.82 -2.63
C ASP A 159 8.12 -12.57 -3.89
N LYS A 160 7.62 -13.66 -4.47
CA LYS A 160 6.56 -13.64 -5.48
C LYS A 160 5.53 -14.71 -5.14
N LYS A 161 4.26 -14.33 -5.10
CA LYS A 161 3.12 -15.23 -4.84
C LYS A 161 2.13 -15.14 -5.98
N LEU A 162 1.77 -16.29 -6.53
CA LEU A 162 0.59 -16.41 -7.39
C LEU A 162 -0.65 -16.40 -6.51
N LEU A 163 -1.62 -15.58 -6.86
CA LEU A 163 -2.89 -15.45 -6.16
C LEU A 163 -3.96 -16.26 -6.90
N GLU A 164 -5.04 -16.59 -6.22
CA GLU A 164 -6.21 -17.17 -6.88
C GLU A 164 -6.76 -16.20 -7.94
N GLU A 165 -7.21 -16.69 -9.08
CA GLU A 165 -7.64 -15.87 -10.23
C GLU A 165 -8.69 -14.80 -9.87
N ASN A 166 -9.53 -15.07 -8.88
CA ASN A 166 -10.57 -14.16 -8.45
C ASN A 166 -10.09 -13.00 -7.59
N CYS A 167 -8.84 -13.01 -7.08
CA CYS A 167 -8.33 -11.93 -6.23
C CYS A 167 -8.32 -10.58 -6.95
N PHE A 168 -7.95 -10.56 -8.22
CA PHE A 168 -7.90 -9.35 -9.03
C PHE A 168 -9.09 -9.16 -9.98
N SER A 169 -9.96 -10.15 -10.14
CA SER A 169 -11.03 -10.10 -11.13
C SER A 169 -11.95 -8.90 -10.95
N TYR A 170 -12.33 -8.59 -9.72
CA TYR A 170 -13.19 -7.44 -9.44
C TYR A 170 -12.48 -6.12 -9.69
N ILE A 171 -11.19 -6.02 -9.36
CA ILE A 171 -10.37 -4.83 -9.62
C ILE A 171 -10.25 -4.58 -11.12
N LYS A 172 -9.97 -5.62 -11.90
CA LYS A 172 -9.87 -5.54 -13.38
C LYS A 172 -11.15 -5.05 -14.04
N ASN A 173 -12.29 -5.49 -13.52
CA ASN A 173 -13.60 -5.16 -14.10
C ASN A 173 -14.12 -3.78 -13.67
N ASN A 174 -13.62 -3.24 -12.55
CA ASN A 174 -14.09 -1.99 -11.98
C ASN A 174 -12.92 -1.12 -11.47
N PRO A 175 -11.87 -0.88 -12.26
CA PRO A 175 -10.62 -0.27 -11.76
C PRO A 175 -10.83 1.13 -11.18
N SER A 176 -11.74 1.92 -11.74
CA SER A 176 -12.04 3.29 -11.30
C SER A 176 -12.67 3.36 -9.89
N GLU A 177 -13.18 2.24 -9.36
CA GLU A 177 -13.69 2.18 -7.99
C GLU A 177 -12.58 2.05 -6.95
N PHE A 178 -11.35 1.72 -7.38
CA PHE A 178 -10.26 1.38 -6.49
C PHE A 178 -9.28 2.54 -6.29
N GLU A 179 -8.73 2.58 -5.09
CA GLU A 179 -7.68 3.49 -4.66
C GLU A 179 -6.42 2.69 -4.34
N MET A 180 -5.28 3.24 -4.74
CA MET A 180 -3.97 2.77 -4.32
C MET A 180 -3.64 3.41 -2.98
N GLU A 181 -3.11 2.66 -2.03
CA GLU A 181 -2.90 3.19 -0.69
C GLU A 181 -1.60 2.66 -0.08
N PHE A 182 -0.89 3.55 0.59
CA PHE A 182 0.11 3.22 1.59
C PHE A 182 -0.40 3.61 2.97
N ARG A 183 -0.33 2.67 3.91
CA ARG A 183 -0.89 2.81 5.25
C ARG A 183 0.08 2.31 6.30
N ILE A 184 0.09 2.97 7.45
CA ILE A 184 0.61 2.40 8.69
C ILE A 184 -0.53 2.09 9.63
N LYS A 185 -0.42 1.02 10.36
CA LYS A 185 -1.36 0.67 11.42
C LYS A 185 -0.67 0.06 12.62
N ASN A 186 -1.32 0.12 13.77
CA ASN A 186 -0.89 -0.59 14.96
C ASN A 186 -1.45 -2.02 14.93
N GLY A 187 -0.57 -3.01 14.91
CA GLY A 187 -0.90 -4.45 14.94
C GLY A 187 -1.11 -5.02 16.34
N TYR A 188 -1.19 -4.17 17.36
CA TYR A 188 -1.36 -4.62 18.73
C TYR A 188 -2.68 -5.38 18.94
N THR A 189 -2.60 -6.53 19.58
CA THR A 189 -3.73 -7.45 19.85
C THR A 189 -4.14 -7.53 21.32
N GLY A 190 -3.65 -6.61 22.17
CA GLY A 190 -3.92 -6.60 23.60
C GLY A 190 -5.31 -6.10 23.99
N SER A 191 -5.55 -5.96 25.30
CA SER A 191 -6.83 -5.53 25.84
C SER A 191 -7.17 -4.09 25.44
N PRO A 192 -8.44 -3.77 25.12
CA PRO A 192 -8.89 -2.40 24.80
C PRO A 192 -8.55 -1.33 25.83
N ALA A 193 -8.39 -1.71 27.11
CA ALA A 193 -8.03 -0.79 28.17
C ALA A 193 -6.62 -0.19 28.00
N ASP A 194 -5.75 -0.90 27.29
CA ASP A 194 -4.35 -0.52 27.13
C ASP A 194 -4.10 0.36 25.89
N PHE A 195 -5.07 0.51 25.00
CA PHE A 195 -4.93 1.23 23.72
C PHE A 195 -4.74 2.75 23.87
N THR A 196 -5.03 3.34 25.01
CA THR A 196 -4.93 4.79 25.22
C THR A 196 -3.49 5.32 25.18
N GLN A 197 -2.50 4.43 25.27
CA GLN A 197 -1.08 4.79 25.35
C GLN A 197 -0.28 4.40 24.10
N TYR A 198 -0.86 3.64 23.16
CA TYR A 198 -0.12 3.05 22.05
C TYR A 198 -0.45 3.73 20.73
N HIS A 199 0.47 4.54 20.28
CA HIS A 199 0.50 5.02 18.90
C HIS A 199 1.74 4.48 18.21
N VAL A 200 1.64 4.23 16.93
CA VAL A 200 2.78 3.96 16.06
C VAL A 200 3.03 5.16 15.17
N GLU A 201 4.28 5.45 14.94
CA GLU A 201 4.71 6.55 14.11
C GLU A 201 5.81 6.09 13.17
N ALA A 202 5.64 6.37 11.89
CA ALA A 202 6.62 6.12 10.85
C ALA A 202 6.73 7.31 9.93
N GLY A 203 7.86 7.41 9.24
CA GLY A 203 8.08 8.41 8.21
C GLY A 203 8.57 7.77 6.93
N ILE A 204 8.22 8.38 5.82
CA ILE A 204 8.75 8.06 4.50
C ILE A 204 9.30 9.31 3.86
N ARG A 205 10.40 9.19 3.11
CA ARG A 205 11.01 10.31 2.40
C ARG A 205 10.38 10.50 1.03
N GLN A 206 10.01 9.41 0.38
CA GLN A 206 9.43 9.44 -0.96
C GLN A 206 8.45 8.28 -1.12
N ILE A 207 7.40 8.50 -1.92
CA ILE A 207 6.55 7.44 -2.43
C ILE A 207 6.40 7.55 -3.94
N LYS A 208 6.41 6.42 -4.62
CA LYS A 208 6.21 6.32 -6.08
C LYS A 208 5.11 5.34 -6.40
N PHE A 209 4.34 5.68 -7.40
CA PHE A 209 3.35 4.81 -8.02
C PHE A 209 3.69 4.67 -9.50
N ARG A 210 3.86 3.43 -9.98
CA ARG A 210 4.09 3.14 -11.39
C ARG A 210 2.98 2.28 -11.93
N LEU A 211 2.37 2.73 -13.00
CA LEU A 211 1.31 2.05 -13.72
C LEU A 211 1.87 1.59 -15.07
N TYR A 212 1.79 0.31 -15.34
CA TYR A 212 2.25 -0.33 -16.59
C TYR A 212 1.04 -0.71 -17.43
N TYR A 213 1.07 -0.32 -18.70
CA TYR A 213 0.01 -0.52 -19.70
C TYR A 213 0.38 -1.53 -20.77
#